data_e1abfcf06e4ce27653a7d1a81edce8fd
#
_entry.id   e1abfcf06e4ce27653a7d1a81edce8fd
#
_cell.length_a   1.000
_cell.length_b   1.000
_cell.length_c   1.000
_cell.angle_alpha   90.00
_cell.angle_beta   90.00
_cell.angle_gamma   90.00
#
_symmetry.space_group_name_H-M   'P 1'
#
loop_
_entity.id
_entity.type
_entity.pdbx_description
1 polymer ?
#
loop_
_entity_poly.entity_id
_entity_poly.type
_entity_poly.pdbx_seq_one_letter_code
_entity_poly.pdbx_strand_id
1 'polypeptide(L)'
;MPHESIAGLVKDLTTQLSAIAVEFGTRADRLAGAAGGTGEAQAVVTPLNGRELAKQLLAQRQARFDHFPAELFHEPAWDMLLALFVAHEERRTMNVKTLVGSAHAPVTTSQRWIDHLHKLKLIDRVIDPVDRRRMEISLSDAGYAAITAYLRRMGAA
;
A
#
# COMPACT_ATOMS: atom_id res chain seq x y z
N MET A 1 -20.07 -39.95 25.68
CA MET A 1 -19.40 -38.92 24.88
C MET A 1 -20.44 -38.16 24.10
N PRO A 2 -20.79 -36.91 24.46
CA PRO A 2 -21.76 -36.15 23.70
C PRO A 2 -21.11 -35.74 22.36
N HIS A 3 -21.68 -36.21 21.26
CA HIS A 3 -21.40 -35.68 19.95
C HIS A 3 -22.00 -34.26 19.88
N GLU A 4 -21.19 -33.23 20.16
CA GLU A 4 -21.57 -31.90 19.78
C GLU A 4 -21.72 -31.87 18.25
N SER A 5 -22.95 -31.74 17.80
CA SER A 5 -23.28 -31.71 16.39
C SER A 5 -22.64 -30.50 15.76
N ILE A 6 -21.97 -30.69 14.63
CA ILE A 6 -21.38 -29.59 13.80
C ILE A 6 -22.43 -28.49 13.58
N ALA A 7 -23.70 -28.85 13.47
CA ALA A 7 -24.82 -27.91 13.39
C ALA A 7 -24.97 -27.03 14.61
N GLY A 8 -24.68 -27.53 15.84
CA GLY A 8 -24.68 -26.76 17.07
C GLY A 8 -23.56 -25.72 17.10
N LEU A 9 -22.37 -26.15 16.72
CA LEU A 9 -21.18 -25.26 16.62
C LEU A 9 -21.37 -24.13 15.60
N VAL A 10 -21.94 -24.43 14.44
CA VAL A 10 -22.24 -23.43 13.41
C VAL A 10 -23.30 -22.45 13.90
N LYS A 11 -24.32 -22.91 14.60
CA LYS A 11 -25.38 -22.06 15.19
C LYS A 11 -24.80 -21.12 16.25
N ASP A 12 -23.94 -21.64 17.14
CA ASP A 12 -23.29 -20.84 18.17
C ASP A 12 -22.33 -19.76 17.56
N LEU A 13 -21.55 -20.13 16.57
CA LEU A 13 -20.71 -19.20 15.83
C LEU A 13 -21.52 -18.09 15.15
N THR A 14 -22.63 -18.46 14.51
CA THR A 14 -23.52 -17.48 13.86
C THR A 14 -24.14 -16.52 14.87
N THR A 15 -24.52 -17.03 16.04
CA THR A 15 -25.07 -16.21 17.13
C THR A 15 -24.03 -15.25 17.70
N GLN A 16 -22.80 -15.71 17.90
CA GLN A 16 -21.68 -14.88 18.37
C GLN A 16 -21.31 -13.79 17.36
N LEU A 17 -21.26 -14.12 16.08
CA LEU A 17 -20.99 -13.14 15.01
C LEU A 17 -22.10 -12.09 14.93
N SER A 18 -23.36 -12.48 15.07
CA SER A 18 -24.50 -11.55 15.09
C SER A 18 -24.47 -10.63 16.31
N ALA A 19 -24.09 -11.12 17.48
CA ALA A 19 -23.93 -10.31 18.69
C ALA A 19 -22.82 -9.27 18.55
N ILE A 20 -21.68 -9.67 17.96
CA ILE A 20 -20.55 -8.77 17.66
C ILE A 20 -20.98 -7.69 16.67
N ALA A 21 -21.72 -8.04 15.61
CA ALA A 21 -22.19 -7.09 14.62
C ALA A 21 -23.14 -6.05 15.21
N VAL A 22 -24.04 -6.45 16.14
CA VAL A 22 -24.95 -5.55 16.86
C VAL A 22 -24.16 -4.63 17.80
N GLU A 23 -23.15 -5.14 18.49
CA GLU A 23 -22.31 -4.36 19.40
C GLU A 23 -21.49 -3.30 18.67
N PHE A 24 -20.94 -3.64 17.49
CA PHE A 24 -20.27 -2.67 16.63
C PHE A 24 -21.24 -1.62 16.08
N GLY A 25 -22.44 -2.01 15.67
CA GLY A 25 -23.48 -1.09 15.21
C GLY A 25 -23.87 -0.08 16.29
N THR A 26 -24.15 -0.54 17.51
CA THR A 26 -24.51 0.35 18.65
C THR A 26 -23.36 1.24 19.10
N ARG A 27 -22.12 0.80 18.93
CA ARG A 27 -20.94 1.62 19.24
C ARG A 27 -20.71 2.71 18.21
N ALA A 28 -20.94 2.41 16.93
CA ALA A 28 -20.92 3.39 15.85
C ALA A 28 -22.02 4.45 16.03
N ASP A 29 -23.23 4.04 16.40
CA ASP A 29 -24.36 4.96 16.66
C ASP A 29 -24.12 5.85 17.89
N ARG A 30 -23.46 5.34 18.95
CA ARG A 30 -23.08 6.16 20.11
C ARG A 30 -22.00 7.20 19.78
N LEU A 31 -21.06 6.86 18.92
CA LEU A 31 -20.04 7.81 18.44
C LEU A 31 -20.66 8.87 17.52
N ALA A 32 -21.65 8.50 16.72
CA ALA A 32 -22.41 9.44 15.89
C ALA A 32 -23.34 10.34 16.73
N GLY A 33 -23.92 9.80 17.82
CA GLY A 33 -24.81 10.54 18.71
C GLY A 33 -24.12 11.49 19.69
N ALA A 34 -22.82 11.32 19.95
CA ALA A 34 -22.02 12.21 20.80
C ALA A 34 -21.57 13.50 20.08
N ALA A 35 -21.71 13.58 18.76
CA ALA A 35 -21.50 14.78 17.97
C ALA A 35 -22.86 15.46 17.66
N GLY A 36 -23.59 15.87 18.70
CA GLY A 36 -24.79 16.68 18.57
C GLY A 36 -24.47 18.07 18.05
N GLY A 37 -24.63 18.27 16.75
CA GLY A 37 -24.49 19.52 16.05
C GLY A 37 -24.81 19.31 14.56
N THR A 38 -26.04 19.64 14.20
CA THR A 38 -26.58 19.93 12.86
C THR A 38 -25.56 19.87 11.69
N GLY A 39 -25.68 18.86 10.89
CA GLY A 39 -24.99 18.73 9.62
C GLY A 39 -24.78 17.25 9.34
N GLU A 40 -25.53 16.70 8.40
CA GLU A 40 -25.26 15.41 7.80
C GLU A 40 -23.86 15.40 7.20
N ALA A 41 -22.87 15.12 8.03
CA ALA A 41 -21.59 14.64 7.56
C ALA A 41 -21.65 13.11 7.58
N GLN A 42 -22.34 12.51 6.62
CA GLN A 42 -21.86 11.26 6.08
C GLN A 42 -20.38 11.52 5.82
N ALA A 43 -19.52 10.88 6.59
CA ALA A 43 -18.13 10.74 6.19
C ALA A 43 -18.16 9.98 4.87
N VAL A 44 -18.28 10.72 3.79
CA VAL A 44 -18.00 10.24 2.44
C VAL A 44 -16.54 9.84 2.55
N VAL A 45 -16.28 8.54 2.74
CA VAL A 45 -14.96 7.98 2.56
C VAL A 45 -14.65 8.22 1.08
N THR A 46 -14.12 9.40 0.80
CA THR A 46 -13.66 9.74 -0.54
C THR A 46 -12.62 8.70 -0.88
N PRO A 47 -12.82 7.89 -1.92
CA PRO A 47 -11.83 6.88 -2.27
C PRO A 47 -10.52 7.62 -2.53
N LEU A 48 -9.45 7.12 -1.91
CA LEU A 48 -8.11 7.69 -2.05
C LEU A 48 -7.70 7.63 -3.52
N ASN A 49 -7.15 8.72 -4.04
CA ASN A 49 -6.51 8.64 -5.35
C ASN A 49 -5.30 7.71 -5.29
N GLY A 50 -4.86 7.21 -6.44
CA GLY A 50 -3.77 6.23 -6.51
C GLY A 50 -2.48 6.70 -5.82
N ARG A 51 -2.16 8.00 -5.90
CA ARG A 51 -1.00 8.59 -5.23
C ARG A 51 -1.10 8.50 -3.71
N GLU A 52 -2.23 8.88 -3.14
CA GLU A 52 -2.43 8.86 -1.68
C GLU A 52 -2.45 7.42 -1.16
N LEU A 53 -3.06 6.50 -1.89
CA LEU A 53 -3.03 5.09 -1.54
C LEU A 53 -1.62 4.52 -1.60
N ALA A 54 -0.83 4.85 -2.63
CA ALA A 54 0.58 4.42 -2.72
C ALA A 54 1.42 4.97 -1.56
N LYS A 55 1.22 6.22 -1.16
CA LYS A 55 1.88 6.81 0.01
C LYS A 55 1.50 6.11 1.30
N GLN A 56 0.23 5.78 1.49
CA GLN A 56 -0.22 5.03 2.66
C GLN A 56 0.40 3.63 2.72
N LEU A 57 0.45 2.93 1.60
CA LEU A 57 1.10 1.62 1.52
C LEU A 57 2.59 1.71 1.89
N LEU A 58 3.32 2.71 1.39
CA LEU A 58 4.71 2.93 1.76
C LEU A 58 4.87 3.23 3.25
N ALA A 59 4.05 4.12 3.80
CA ALA A 59 4.10 4.48 5.21
C ALA A 59 3.80 3.28 6.13
N GLN A 60 2.78 2.47 5.80
CA GLN A 60 2.45 1.26 6.53
C GLN A 60 3.58 0.22 6.48
N ARG A 61 4.25 0.10 5.34
CA ARG A 61 5.38 -0.81 5.20
C ARG A 61 6.57 -0.35 6.05
N GLN A 62 6.85 0.95 6.06
CA GLN A 62 7.92 1.52 6.88
C GLN A 62 7.66 1.39 8.38
N ALA A 63 6.44 1.65 8.81
CA ALA A 63 6.05 1.52 10.21
C ALA A 63 6.29 0.11 10.81
N ARG A 64 6.36 -0.93 9.97
CA ARG A 64 6.70 -2.29 10.44
C ARG A 64 8.12 -2.37 11.00
N PHE A 65 9.05 -1.60 10.43
CA PHE A 65 10.46 -1.62 10.85
C PHE A 65 10.70 -0.99 12.24
N ASP A 66 9.74 -0.21 12.74
CA ASP A 66 9.81 0.36 14.09
C ASP A 66 9.51 -0.70 15.17
N HIS A 67 8.85 -1.80 14.78
CA HIS A 67 8.36 -2.83 15.70
C HIS A 67 8.98 -4.20 15.47
N PHE A 68 9.48 -4.47 14.28
CA PHE A 68 9.97 -5.79 13.87
C PHE A 68 11.30 -5.70 13.12
N PRO A 69 12.14 -6.75 13.20
CA PRO A 69 13.37 -6.83 12.41
C PRO A 69 13.07 -6.71 10.90
N ALA A 70 13.86 -5.89 10.20
CA ALA A 70 13.69 -5.61 8.77
C ALA A 70 13.76 -6.89 7.91
N GLU A 71 14.50 -7.88 8.34
CA GLU A 71 14.67 -9.17 7.64
C GLU A 71 13.36 -9.95 7.42
N LEU A 72 12.31 -9.62 8.20
CA LEU A 72 10.99 -10.25 8.04
C LEU A 72 10.19 -9.71 6.85
N PHE A 73 10.58 -8.58 6.29
CA PHE A 73 9.76 -7.84 5.30
C PHE A 73 10.56 -7.47 4.04
N HIS A 74 11.21 -8.44 3.41
CA HIS A 74 12.02 -8.19 2.22
C HIS A 74 11.20 -8.15 0.93
N GLU A 75 10.74 -6.96 0.55
CA GLU A 75 10.13 -6.71 -0.74
C GLU A 75 10.65 -5.41 -1.38
N PRO A 76 11.98 -5.28 -1.57
CA PRO A 76 12.57 -4.02 -2.03
C PRO A 76 12.05 -3.59 -3.41
N ALA A 77 11.77 -4.54 -4.29
CA ALA A 77 11.20 -4.25 -5.60
C ALA A 77 9.84 -3.57 -5.52
N TRP A 78 8.99 -4.01 -4.59
CA TRP A 78 7.67 -3.42 -4.39
C TRP A 78 7.77 -2.00 -3.82
N ASP A 79 8.64 -1.79 -2.84
CA ASP A 79 8.89 -0.46 -2.27
C ASP A 79 9.40 0.51 -3.34
N MET A 80 10.31 0.06 -4.21
CA MET A 80 10.80 0.84 -5.34
C MET A 80 9.70 1.20 -6.34
N LEU A 81 8.85 0.25 -6.72
CA LEU A 81 7.75 0.49 -7.65
C LEU A 81 6.75 1.50 -7.09
N LEU A 82 6.38 1.39 -5.81
CA LEU A 82 5.51 2.37 -5.15
C LEU A 82 6.16 3.75 -5.08
N ALA A 83 7.45 3.83 -4.76
CA ALA A 83 8.18 5.09 -4.69
C ALA A 83 8.26 5.77 -6.08
N LEU A 84 8.50 4.99 -7.13
CA LEU A 84 8.50 5.49 -8.51
C LEU A 84 7.10 5.95 -8.94
N PHE A 85 6.06 5.25 -8.54
CA PHE A 85 4.68 5.66 -8.82
C PHE A 85 4.35 7.00 -8.15
N VAL A 86 4.69 7.16 -6.87
CA VAL A 86 4.49 8.43 -6.16
C VAL A 86 5.27 9.56 -6.82
N ALA A 87 6.54 9.32 -7.18
CA ALA A 87 7.37 10.31 -7.87
C ALA A 87 6.78 10.71 -9.23
N HIS A 88 6.25 9.75 -10.00
CA HIS A 88 5.58 9.99 -11.26
C HIS A 88 4.35 10.90 -11.08
N GLU A 89 3.48 10.58 -10.14
CA GLU A 89 2.28 11.36 -9.82
C GLU A 89 2.60 12.78 -9.33
N GLU A 90 3.71 12.94 -8.64
CA GLU A 90 4.22 14.22 -8.15
C GLU A 90 5.11 14.96 -9.16
N ARG A 91 5.29 14.40 -10.36
CA ARG A 91 6.15 14.95 -11.43
C ARG A 91 7.59 15.21 -10.96
N ARG A 92 8.10 14.32 -10.12
CA ARG A 92 9.48 14.36 -9.63
C ARG A 92 10.34 13.32 -10.35
N THR A 93 11.57 13.67 -10.63
CA THR A 93 12.57 12.73 -11.15
C THR A 93 13.16 11.91 -10.00
N MET A 94 13.50 10.67 -10.27
CA MET A 94 14.21 9.78 -9.35
C MET A 94 15.50 9.28 -9.95
N ASN A 95 16.58 9.36 -9.19
CA ASN A 95 17.85 8.75 -9.55
C ASN A 95 18.06 7.43 -8.77
N VAL A 96 19.08 6.68 -9.17
CA VAL A 96 19.43 5.39 -8.56
C VAL A 96 19.61 5.51 -7.04
N LYS A 97 20.34 6.55 -6.58
CA LYS A 97 20.62 6.75 -5.15
C LYS A 97 19.35 6.95 -4.33
N THR A 98 18.45 7.79 -4.83
CA THR A 98 17.16 8.06 -4.16
C THR A 98 16.30 6.80 -4.13
N LEU A 99 16.26 6.06 -5.25
CA LEU A 99 15.46 4.84 -5.34
C LEU A 99 16.00 3.73 -4.42
N VAL A 100 17.33 3.55 -4.37
CA VAL A 100 17.96 2.61 -3.44
C VAL A 100 17.63 2.96 -1.98
N GLY A 101 17.62 4.25 -1.64
CA GLY A 101 17.24 4.72 -0.31
C GLY A 101 15.79 4.43 0.09
N SER A 102 14.89 4.24 -0.89
CA SER A 102 13.48 3.93 -0.61
C SER A 102 13.22 2.45 -0.29
N ALA A 103 14.18 1.57 -0.57
CA ALA A 103 13.96 0.13 -0.58
C ALA A 103 14.30 -0.60 0.73
N HIS A 104 14.85 0.07 1.73
CA HIS A 104 15.26 -0.52 3.02
C HIS A 104 16.08 -1.83 2.87
N ALA A 105 16.89 -1.92 1.83
CA ALA A 105 17.72 -3.08 1.53
C ALA A 105 19.18 -2.64 1.28
N PRO A 106 20.16 -3.54 1.41
CA PRO A 106 21.54 -3.25 1.04
C PRO A 106 21.66 -2.72 -0.39
N VAL A 107 22.58 -1.79 -0.63
CA VAL A 107 22.77 -1.13 -1.93
C VAL A 107 22.92 -2.14 -3.07
N THR A 108 23.72 -3.18 -2.87
CA THR A 108 23.94 -4.23 -3.87
C THR A 108 22.69 -5.02 -4.20
N THR A 109 21.87 -5.31 -3.20
CA THR A 109 20.57 -5.98 -3.37
C THR A 109 19.62 -5.08 -4.14
N SER A 110 19.55 -3.81 -3.77
CA SER A 110 18.71 -2.81 -4.44
C SER A 110 19.09 -2.63 -5.90
N GLN A 111 20.37 -2.57 -6.23
CA GLN A 111 20.83 -2.49 -7.60
C GLN A 111 20.42 -3.70 -8.45
N ARG A 112 20.53 -4.91 -7.90
CA ARG A 112 20.04 -6.14 -8.57
C ARG A 112 18.55 -6.09 -8.86
N TRP A 113 17.77 -5.56 -7.93
CA TRP A 113 16.33 -5.39 -8.15
C TRP A 113 16.03 -4.34 -9.22
N ILE A 114 16.76 -3.23 -9.27
CA ILE A 114 16.66 -2.24 -10.35
C ILE A 114 16.94 -2.89 -11.70
N ASP A 115 18.02 -3.70 -11.79
CA ASP A 115 18.33 -4.44 -13.00
C ASP A 115 17.23 -5.42 -13.41
N HIS A 116 16.66 -6.11 -12.42
CA HIS A 116 15.59 -7.07 -12.66
C HIS A 116 14.29 -6.39 -13.12
N LEU A 117 13.89 -5.30 -12.46
CA LEU A 117 12.71 -4.52 -12.85
C LEU A 117 12.86 -3.95 -14.28
N HIS A 118 14.06 -3.51 -14.65
CA HIS A 118 14.33 -3.07 -16.00
C HIS A 118 14.24 -4.21 -17.03
N LYS A 119 14.75 -5.40 -16.71
CA LYS A 119 14.61 -6.60 -17.55
C LYS A 119 13.13 -7.00 -17.72
N LEU A 120 12.32 -6.85 -16.69
CA LEU A 120 10.87 -7.08 -16.73
C LEU A 120 10.10 -5.98 -17.49
N LYS A 121 10.78 -4.94 -17.97
CA LYS A 121 10.17 -3.79 -18.65
C LYS A 121 9.17 -3.01 -17.80
N LEU A 122 9.34 -3.04 -16.49
CA LEU A 122 8.50 -2.28 -15.56
C LEU A 122 9.05 -0.88 -15.26
N ILE A 123 10.34 -0.67 -15.49
CA ILE A 123 11.02 0.61 -15.32
C ILE A 123 11.88 0.94 -16.52
N ASP A 124 12.08 2.23 -16.77
CA ASP A 124 12.99 2.78 -17.75
C ASP A 124 14.19 3.43 -17.06
N ARG A 125 15.32 3.44 -17.76
CA ARG A 125 16.57 4.09 -17.36
C ARG A 125 16.95 5.08 -18.41
N VAL A 126 17.10 6.32 -18.03
CA VAL A 126 17.49 7.40 -18.92
C VAL A 126 18.70 8.11 -18.33
N ILE A 127 19.72 8.36 -19.15
CA ILE A 127 20.84 9.18 -18.72
C ILE A 127 20.35 10.62 -18.63
N ASP A 128 20.61 11.28 -17.49
CA ASP A 128 20.27 12.68 -17.29
C ASP A 128 20.93 13.53 -18.38
N PRO A 129 20.16 14.30 -19.17
CA PRO A 129 20.71 15.11 -20.25
C PRO A 129 21.63 16.24 -19.76
N VAL A 130 21.49 16.65 -18.50
CA VAL A 130 22.30 17.72 -17.89
C VAL A 130 23.55 17.15 -17.22
N ASP A 131 23.42 16.04 -16.50
CA ASP A 131 24.55 15.36 -15.86
C ASP A 131 24.60 13.88 -16.28
N ARG A 132 25.45 13.60 -17.27
CA ARG A 132 25.63 12.25 -17.82
C ARG A 132 26.14 11.20 -16.81
N ARG A 133 26.54 11.63 -15.62
CA ARG A 133 26.91 10.74 -14.50
C ARG A 133 25.69 10.26 -13.71
N ARG A 134 24.54 10.89 -13.94
CA ARG A 134 23.29 10.54 -13.30
C ARG A 134 22.42 9.71 -14.22
N MET A 135 21.86 8.66 -13.66
CA MET A 135 20.86 7.86 -14.32
C MET A 135 19.52 8.13 -13.62
N GLU A 136 18.57 8.62 -14.39
CA GLU A 136 17.19 8.76 -13.96
C GLU A 136 16.45 7.45 -14.17
N ILE A 137 15.60 7.12 -13.20
CA ILE A 137 14.76 5.93 -13.24
C ILE A 137 13.31 6.37 -13.14
N SER A 138 12.48 5.84 -14.01
CA SER A 138 11.05 6.07 -14.04
C SER A 138 10.29 4.77 -14.26
N LEU A 139 9.00 4.77 -13.97
CA LEU A 139 8.15 3.68 -14.45
C LEU A 139 8.09 3.71 -15.97
N SER A 140 8.11 2.53 -16.58
CA SER A 140 7.68 2.40 -17.97
C SER A 140 6.15 2.53 -18.08
N ASP A 141 5.64 2.70 -19.29
CA ASP A 141 4.18 2.69 -19.51
C ASP A 141 3.53 1.42 -18.99
N ALA A 142 4.17 0.27 -19.18
CA ALA A 142 3.69 -1.02 -18.66
C ALA A 142 3.73 -1.08 -17.13
N GLY A 143 4.79 -0.58 -16.51
CA GLY A 143 4.92 -0.51 -15.06
C GLY A 143 3.87 0.42 -14.44
N TYR A 144 3.67 1.59 -15.02
CA TYR A 144 2.64 2.54 -14.59
C TYR A 144 1.23 1.94 -14.71
N ALA A 145 0.91 1.32 -15.85
CA ALA A 145 -0.38 0.67 -16.06
C ALA A 145 -0.62 -0.46 -15.05
N ALA A 146 0.39 -1.29 -14.77
CA ALA A 146 0.28 -2.40 -13.83
C ALA A 146 0.01 -1.91 -12.40
N ILE A 147 0.76 -0.91 -11.92
CA ILE A 147 0.54 -0.34 -10.57
C ILE A 147 -0.82 0.34 -10.49
N THR A 148 -1.19 1.12 -11.49
CA THR A 148 -2.51 1.78 -11.52
C THR A 148 -3.65 0.77 -11.45
N ALA A 149 -3.57 -0.31 -12.21
CA ALA A 149 -4.56 -1.39 -12.18
C ALA A 149 -4.64 -2.05 -10.79
N TYR A 150 -3.49 -2.29 -10.17
CA TYR A 150 -3.43 -2.85 -8.82
C TYR A 150 -4.06 -1.91 -7.78
N LEU A 151 -3.69 -0.63 -7.79
CA LEU A 151 -4.21 0.36 -6.83
C LEU A 151 -5.72 0.57 -6.98
N ARG A 152 -6.25 0.58 -8.21
CA ARG A 152 -7.70 0.61 -8.45
C ARG A 152 -8.40 -0.59 -7.85
N ARG A 153 -7.81 -1.75 -7.93
CA ARG A 153 -8.34 -2.96 -7.33
C ARG A 153 -8.31 -2.93 -5.79
N MET A 154 -7.38 -2.16 -5.22
CA MET A 154 -7.28 -1.91 -3.78
C MET A 154 -8.21 -0.79 -3.28
N GLY A 155 -9.00 -0.18 -4.16
CA GLY A 155 -9.97 0.86 -3.82
C GLY A 155 -9.52 2.30 -4.09
N ALA A 156 -8.50 2.52 -4.93
CA ALA A 156 -8.20 3.86 -5.43
C ALA A 156 -9.26 4.31 -6.44
N ALA A 157 -9.58 5.58 -6.39
CA ALA A 157 -10.49 6.21 -7.35
C ALA A 157 -9.76 6.54 -8.65
#